data_ec1735f7c2ff59e35790fc8820b0bc3b
#
_entry.id   ec1735f7c2ff59e35790fc8820b0bc3b
#
_cell.length_a   1.000
_cell.length_b   1.000
_cell.length_c   1.000
_cell.angle_alpha   90.00
_cell.angle_beta   90.00
_cell.angle_gamma   90.00
#
_symmetry.space_group_name_H-M   'P 1'
#
loop_
_entity.id
_entity.type
_entity.pdbx_description
1 polymer ?
#
loop_
_entity_poly.entity_id
_entity_poly.type
_entity_poly.pdbx_seq_one_letter_code
_entity_poly.pdbx_strand_id
1 'polypeptide(L)'
;MANILFSLWQDEIIDNRGKSEDETLKSKFHFPFEYDANSHTKAFIGWAGVAIFGHGVDVVKLALEYAKTYQEYSEACGRCAPGRWGGRIIYDVLHKIARGEGKTSDIEHLKEICGSMKETSKCEIGKSVPNPILTLLSHFEDEFVSLIKEQKASPDFYKEDTSYIAKITAPCMDACPSHVDIPAYIEGVRDLRLDDSLRATRQTMPLAHTCGRVCPHPCENACRRTNLDEPISIMELKRIGADFESDRDMGWFHPVTPKPMTDKKVAVIGAGPAGLTAAYYLCVEGVNCDVYEELPVLGGEVAVGVPEYRMPIGKYNKDIELVKSVGANFIVNTKVNADMMREFEANYDAVIVATGA
;
A
#
# COMPACT_ATOMS: atom_id res chain seq x y z
N MET A 1 20.79 10.58 -0.20
CA MET A 1 19.84 10.26 -1.29
C MET A 1 20.45 9.13 -2.09
N ALA A 2 19.65 8.12 -2.43
CA ALA A 2 20.13 7.00 -3.22
C ALA A 2 20.60 7.46 -4.61
N ASN A 3 21.70 6.90 -5.10
CA ASN A 3 22.15 7.15 -6.46
C ASN A 3 21.21 6.43 -7.43
N ILE A 4 20.30 7.17 -8.07
CA ILE A 4 19.42 6.66 -9.10
C ILE A 4 20.27 6.38 -10.33
N LEU A 5 20.30 5.13 -10.79
CA LEU A 5 20.93 4.75 -12.05
C LEU A 5 20.02 5.08 -13.24
N PHE A 6 18.75 4.73 -13.11
CA PHE A 6 17.71 5.03 -14.08
C PHE A 6 16.37 5.19 -13.37
N SER A 7 15.60 6.19 -13.76
CA SER A 7 14.17 6.22 -13.44
C SER A 7 13.38 6.89 -14.54
N LEU A 8 12.21 6.32 -14.81
CA LEU A 8 11.08 7.00 -15.43
C LEU A 8 9.96 6.94 -14.42
N TRP A 9 9.67 8.07 -13.78
CA TRP A 9 8.67 8.17 -12.73
C TRP A 9 7.73 9.33 -13.02
N GLN A 10 6.46 9.03 -13.22
CA GLN A 10 5.49 9.96 -13.78
C GLN A 10 6.00 10.52 -15.12
N ASP A 11 6.30 11.82 -15.18
CA ASP A 11 6.79 12.46 -16.41
C ASP A 11 8.30 12.81 -16.33
N GLU A 12 9.00 12.41 -15.25
CA GLU A 12 10.42 12.68 -15.08
C GLU A 12 11.27 11.48 -15.52
N ILE A 13 12.18 11.71 -16.43
CA ILE A 13 13.18 10.72 -16.85
C ILE A 13 14.53 11.13 -16.26
N ILE A 14 15.16 10.21 -15.54
CA ILE A 14 16.53 10.30 -15.09
C ILE A 14 17.29 9.11 -15.66
N ASP A 15 18.29 9.38 -16.46
CA ASP A 15 19.20 8.37 -16.95
C ASP A 15 20.65 8.77 -16.60
N ASN A 16 21.19 8.11 -15.62
CA ASN A 16 22.54 8.31 -15.11
C ASN A 16 23.50 7.19 -15.54
N ARG A 17 23.07 6.31 -16.43
CA ARG A 17 23.90 5.23 -16.95
C ARG A 17 25.11 5.80 -17.69
N GLY A 18 26.30 5.43 -17.26
CA GLY A 18 27.55 5.89 -17.89
C GLY A 18 27.98 7.32 -17.57
N LYS A 19 27.28 8.03 -16.66
CA LYS A 19 27.66 9.38 -16.20
C LYS A 19 28.62 9.33 -15.02
N SER A 20 29.47 10.35 -14.92
CA SER A 20 30.31 10.60 -13.73
C SER A 20 29.44 11.10 -12.55
N GLU A 21 29.97 11.04 -11.31
CA GLU A 21 29.24 11.50 -10.12
C GLU A 21 28.81 12.97 -10.21
N ASP A 22 29.62 13.83 -10.83
CA ASP A 22 29.34 15.27 -10.98
C ASP A 22 28.23 15.59 -12.01
N GLU A 23 27.95 14.64 -12.89
CA GLU A 23 26.93 14.76 -13.95
C GLU A 23 25.61 14.08 -13.59
N THR A 24 25.50 13.47 -12.41
CA THR A 24 24.30 12.72 -12.02
C THR A 24 23.11 13.64 -11.77
N LEU A 25 22.00 13.31 -12.39
CA LEU A 25 20.71 13.96 -12.18
C LEU A 25 20.06 13.44 -10.89
N LYS A 26 19.38 14.32 -10.17
CA LYS A 26 18.62 13.97 -8.96
C LYS A 26 17.13 14.08 -9.23
N SER A 27 16.36 13.15 -8.72
CA SER A 27 14.90 13.24 -8.81
C SER A 27 14.34 14.29 -7.86
N LYS A 28 13.33 15.00 -8.34
CA LYS A 28 12.49 15.87 -7.51
C LYS A 28 11.37 15.12 -6.80
N PHE A 29 11.10 13.89 -7.19
CA PHE A 29 10.07 13.06 -6.58
C PHE A 29 10.59 12.28 -5.38
N HIS A 30 9.76 12.15 -4.35
CA HIS A 30 9.91 11.13 -3.33
C HIS A 30 9.26 9.85 -3.86
N PHE A 31 10.05 8.78 -3.93
CA PHE A 31 9.51 7.48 -4.28
C PHE A 31 8.61 6.99 -3.14
N PRO A 32 7.53 6.22 -3.43
CA PRO A 32 6.55 5.81 -2.42
C PRO A 32 7.09 4.81 -1.38
N PHE A 33 8.38 4.58 -1.37
CA PHE A 33 9.08 3.83 -0.34
C PHE A 33 10.18 4.71 0.22
N GLU A 34 10.34 4.67 1.54
CA GLU A 34 11.50 5.20 2.20
C GLU A 34 12.73 4.38 1.75
N TYR A 35 13.31 4.80 0.63
CA TYR A 35 14.62 4.32 0.23
C TYR A 35 15.62 5.06 1.11
N ASP A 36 16.17 4.37 2.10
CA ASP A 36 17.37 4.83 2.76
C ASP A 36 18.61 4.16 2.13
N ALA A 37 19.80 4.74 2.40
CA ALA A 37 21.07 4.20 1.90
C ALA A 37 21.40 2.81 2.48
N ASN A 38 20.68 2.36 3.50
CA ASN A 38 20.83 1.07 4.16
C ASN A 38 19.80 0.04 3.66
N SER A 39 18.81 0.48 2.85
CA SER A 39 17.87 -0.46 2.27
C SER A 39 18.57 -1.33 1.23
N HIS A 40 18.30 -2.63 1.24
CA HIS A 40 18.80 -3.56 0.24
C HIS A 40 18.05 -3.47 -1.09
N THR A 41 17.09 -2.55 -1.22
CA THR A 41 16.27 -2.39 -2.43
C THR A 41 17.10 -1.86 -3.58
N LYS A 42 17.21 -2.65 -4.64
CA LYS A 42 17.95 -2.28 -5.86
C LYS A 42 17.10 -1.67 -6.94
N ALA A 43 15.83 -2.03 -6.99
CA ALA A 43 14.89 -1.52 -7.97
C ALA A 43 13.46 -1.49 -7.41
N PHE A 44 12.70 -0.54 -7.91
CA PHE A 44 11.27 -0.39 -7.64
C PHE A 44 10.49 -0.21 -8.92
N ILE A 45 9.35 -0.90 -9.04
CA ILE A 45 8.43 -0.79 -10.16
C ILE A 45 7.00 -0.67 -9.66
N GLY A 46 6.27 0.31 -10.16
CA GLY A 46 4.89 0.58 -9.73
C GLY A 46 4.09 1.34 -10.79
N TRP A 47 2.89 1.77 -10.43
CA TRP A 47 1.95 2.44 -11.35
C TRP A 47 2.53 3.69 -12.04
N ALA A 48 3.40 4.41 -11.37
CA ALA A 48 3.97 5.67 -11.85
C ALA A 48 5.22 5.46 -12.69
N GLY A 49 5.83 4.27 -12.69
CA GLY A 49 7.03 3.99 -13.45
C GLY A 49 7.99 3.02 -12.79
N VAL A 50 9.25 3.18 -13.13
CA VAL A 50 10.37 2.34 -12.71
C VAL A 50 11.46 3.22 -12.11
N ALA A 51 12.09 2.74 -11.05
CA ALA A 51 13.31 3.33 -10.49
C ALA A 51 14.33 2.24 -10.19
N ILE A 52 15.55 2.40 -10.71
CA ILE A 52 16.69 1.48 -10.54
C ILE A 52 17.78 2.25 -9.81
N PHE A 53 18.18 1.73 -8.64
CA PHE A 53 19.10 2.40 -7.72
C PHE A 53 20.52 1.82 -7.73
N GLY A 54 20.75 0.69 -8.36
CA GLY A 54 22.04 0.02 -8.34
C GLY A 54 22.39 -0.67 -9.65
N HIS A 55 23.67 -1.00 -9.80
CA HIS A 55 24.13 -1.80 -10.93
C HIS A 55 23.75 -3.27 -10.77
N GLY A 56 23.64 -3.97 -11.90
CA GLY A 56 23.38 -5.41 -11.92
C GLY A 56 21.94 -5.80 -11.58
N VAL A 57 20.99 -4.88 -11.80
CA VAL A 57 19.56 -5.20 -11.75
C VAL A 57 19.19 -5.96 -13.02
N ASP A 58 18.59 -7.13 -12.87
CA ASP A 58 17.99 -7.88 -13.95
C ASP A 58 16.62 -7.28 -14.30
N VAL A 59 16.56 -6.47 -15.34
CA VAL A 59 15.33 -5.76 -15.73
C VAL A 59 14.25 -6.69 -16.25
N VAL A 60 14.61 -7.85 -16.80
CA VAL A 60 13.65 -8.85 -17.27
C VAL A 60 12.99 -9.52 -16.07
N LYS A 61 13.76 -9.86 -15.04
CA LYS A 61 13.25 -10.38 -13.78
C LYS A 61 12.38 -9.33 -13.04
N LEU A 62 12.81 -8.07 -13.03
CA LEU A 62 12.02 -6.97 -12.45
C LEU A 62 10.64 -6.84 -13.13
N ALA A 63 10.61 -6.88 -14.47
CA ALA A 63 9.37 -6.87 -15.24
C ALA A 63 8.50 -8.09 -14.92
N LEU A 64 9.11 -9.28 -14.78
CA LEU A 64 8.42 -10.51 -14.45
C LEU A 64 7.77 -10.47 -13.06
N GLU A 65 8.48 -9.98 -12.04
CA GLU A 65 7.94 -9.84 -10.68
C GLU A 65 6.75 -8.89 -10.64
N TYR A 66 6.85 -7.78 -11.37
CA TYR A 66 5.74 -6.84 -11.50
C TYR A 66 4.53 -7.47 -12.20
N ALA A 67 4.77 -8.19 -13.29
CA ALA A 67 3.71 -8.88 -14.03
C ALA A 67 3.04 -9.97 -13.16
N LYS A 68 3.81 -10.69 -12.35
CA LYS A 68 3.29 -11.67 -11.39
C LYS A 68 2.37 -11.03 -10.35
N THR A 69 2.84 -9.95 -9.72
CA THR A 69 2.06 -9.20 -8.73
C THR A 69 0.75 -8.67 -9.35
N TYR A 70 0.80 -8.21 -10.60
CA TYR A 70 -0.40 -7.75 -11.28
C TYR A 70 -1.33 -8.91 -11.66
N GLN A 71 -0.81 -10.04 -12.12
CA GLN A 71 -1.64 -11.22 -12.42
C GLN A 71 -2.45 -11.63 -11.19
N GLU A 72 -1.81 -11.76 -10.03
CA GLU A 72 -2.46 -12.09 -8.76
C GLU A 72 -3.57 -11.08 -8.41
N TYR A 73 -3.28 -9.78 -8.52
CA TYR A 73 -4.25 -8.71 -8.31
C TYR A 73 -5.43 -8.81 -9.30
N SER A 74 -5.16 -8.99 -10.59
CA SER A 74 -6.17 -8.97 -11.65
C SER A 74 -7.07 -10.20 -11.62
N GLU A 75 -6.55 -11.35 -11.19
CA GLU A 75 -7.33 -12.58 -10.98
C GLU A 75 -8.29 -12.43 -9.80
N ALA A 76 -7.84 -11.82 -8.70
CA ALA A 76 -8.68 -11.51 -7.55
C ALA A 76 -9.78 -10.48 -7.90
N CYS A 77 -9.43 -9.45 -8.68
CA CYS A 77 -10.36 -8.43 -9.14
C CYS A 77 -11.41 -8.98 -10.12
N GLY A 78 -10.99 -9.68 -11.19
CA GLY A 78 -11.84 -10.39 -12.18
C GLY A 78 -12.80 -9.53 -13.01
N ARG A 79 -12.74 -8.19 -12.95
CA ARG A 79 -13.78 -7.27 -13.42
C ARG A 79 -13.81 -6.98 -14.91
N CYS A 80 -12.70 -7.07 -15.60
CA CYS A 80 -12.66 -6.83 -17.03
C CYS A 80 -11.71 -7.78 -17.75
N ALA A 81 -12.06 -8.16 -18.98
CA ALA A 81 -11.25 -9.06 -19.79
C ALA A 81 -9.83 -8.51 -20.05
N PRO A 82 -9.63 -7.23 -20.44
CA PRO A 82 -8.28 -6.69 -20.65
C PRO A 82 -7.41 -6.79 -19.41
N GLY A 83 -7.92 -6.42 -18.24
CA GLY A 83 -7.17 -6.52 -16.97
C GLY A 83 -6.81 -7.96 -16.64
N ARG A 84 -7.79 -8.87 -16.64
CA ARG A 84 -7.59 -10.27 -16.23
C ARG A 84 -6.76 -11.08 -17.23
N TRP A 85 -7.15 -11.07 -18.50
CA TRP A 85 -6.45 -11.86 -19.52
C TRP A 85 -5.14 -11.19 -19.95
N GLY A 86 -5.15 -9.84 -20.10
CA GLY A 86 -3.93 -9.10 -20.45
C GLY A 86 -2.84 -9.28 -19.39
N GLY A 87 -3.18 -9.22 -18.09
CA GLY A 87 -2.23 -9.46 -17.01
C GLY A 87 -1.61 -10.85 -17.08
N ARG A 88 -2.43 -11.88 -17.32
CA ARG A 88 -1.96 -13.25 -17.49
C ARG A 88 -1.06 -13.43 -18.71
N ILE A 89 -1.45 -12.87 -19.85
CA ILE A 89 -0.64 -12.95 -21.08
C ILE A 89 0.71 -12.26 -20.89
N ILE A 90 0.73 -11.06 -20.28
CA ILE A 90 1.97 -10.34 -20.00
C ILE A 90 2.88 -11.21 -19.09
N TYR A 91 2.34 -11.79 -18.03
CA TYR A 91 3.11 -12.68 -17.16
C TYR A 91 3.66 -13.90 -17.91
N ASP A 92 2.82 -14.62 -18.65
CA ASP A 92 3.22 -15.83 -19.38
C ASP A 92 4.33 -15.54 -20.40
N VAL A 93 4.22 -14.41 -21.14
CA VAL A 93 5.22 -14.02 -22.12
C VAL A 93 6.53 -13.58 -21.46
N LEU A 94 6.47 -12.77 -20.41
CA LEU A 94 7.68 -12.38 -19.66
C LEU A 94 8.34 -13.56 -18.98
N HIS A 95 7.55 -14.50 -18.41
CA HIS A 95 8.08 -15.72 -17.82
C HIS A 95 8.82 -16.59 -18.85
N LYS A 96 8.25 -16.71 -20.06
CA LYS A 96 8.87 -17.43 -21.16
C LYS A 96 10.18 -16.78 -21.59
N ILE A 97 10.24 -15.44 -21.72
CA ILE A 97 11.47 -14.71 -22.04
C ILE A 97 12.50 -14.89 -20.92
N ALA A 98 12.09 -14.67 -19.66
CA ALA A 98 12.98 -14.78 -18.51
C ALA A 98 13.57 -16.18 -18.32
N ARG A 99 12.85 -17.23 -18.75
CA ARG A 99 13.31 -18.61 -18.70
C ARG A 99 14.24 -19.00 -19.86
N GLY A 100 14.44 -18.12 -20.83
CA GLY A 100 15.27 -18.37 -22.01
C GLY A 100 14.56 -19.08 -23.17
N GLU A 101 13.25 -19.09 -23.16
CA GLU A 101 12.42 -19.73 -24.20
C GLU A 101 11.69 -18.69 -25.09
N GLY A 102 12.05 -17.41 -24.94
CA GLY A 102 11.46 -16.31 -25.65
C GLY A 102 11.77 -16.32 -27.15
N LYS A 103 10.94 -15.63 -27.92
CA LYS A 103 11.12 -15.35 -29.34
C LYS A 103 11.06 -13.85 -29.58
N THR A 104 11.67 -13.36 -30.66
CA THR A 104 11.64 -11.92 -30.99
C THR A 104 10.21 -11.39 -31.16
N SER A 105 9.28 -12.21 -31.69
CA SER A 105 7.86 -11.88 -31.77
C SER A 105 7.18 -11.67 -30.42
N ASP A 106 7.73 -12.18 -29.33
CA ASP A 106 7.16 -12.03 -27.98
C ASP A 106 7.27 -10.57 -27.50
N ILE A 107 8.29 -9.81 -27.95
CA ILE A 107 8.44 -8.38 -27.64
C ILE A 107 7.32 -7.57 -28.28
N GLU A 108 7.05 -7.79 -29.56
CA GLU A 108 5.95 -7.12 -30.26
C GLU A 108 4.60 -7.49 -29.64
N HIS A 109 4.41 -8.76 -29.31
CA HIS A 109 3.20 -9.22 -28.63
C HIS A 109 3.00 -8.53 -27.26
N LEU A 110 4.07 -8.35 -26.47
CA LEU A 110 3.99 -7.57 -25.22
C LEU A 110 3.56 -6.13 -25.48
N LYS A 111 4.14 -5.46 -26.49
CA LYS A 111 3.78 -4.09 -26.86
C LYS A 111 2.30 -3.98 -27.26
N GLU A 112 1.80 -4.92 -28.07
CA GLU A 112 0.40 -4.98 -28.52
C GLU A 112 -0.57 -5.19 -27.34
N ILE A 113 -0.32 -6.17 -26.47
CA ILE A 113 -1.15 -6.43 -25.30
C ILE A 113 -1.15 -5.25 -24.34
N CYS A 114 0.02 -4.67 -24.07
CA CYS A 114 0.13 -3.48 -23.23
C CYS A 114 -0.66 -2.29 -23.82
N GLY A 115 -0.56 -2.06 -25.13
CA GLY A 115 -1.34 -1.03 -25.84
C GLY A 115 -2.84 -1.26 -25.70
N SER A 116 -3.30 -2.47 -26.01
CA SER A 116 -4.71 -2.85 -25.87
C SER A 116 -5.24 -2.65 -24.44
N MET A 117 -4.46 -3.04 -23.42
CA MET A 117 -4.86 -2.85 -22.01
C MET A 117 -5.01 -1.38 -21.64
N LYS A 118 -4.11 -0.51 -22.11
CA LYS A 118 -4.19 0.94 -21.86
C LYS A 118 -5.49 1.54 -22.38
N GLU A 119 -5.95 1.11 -23.53
CA GLU A 119 -7.15 1.65 -24.18
C GLU A 119 -8.44 1.05 -23.63
N THR A 120 -8.46 -0.26 -23.33
CA THR A 120 -9.70 -1.01 -23.13
C THR A 120 -9.97 -1.44 -21.69
N SER A 121 -9.01 -1.28 -20.76
CA SER A 121 -9.24 -1.59 -19.34
C SER A 121 -10.27 -0.64 -18.71
N LYS A 122 -11.10 -1.17 -17.82
CA LYS A 122 -12.18 -0.39 -17.18
C LYS A 122 -11.69 0.57 -16.09
N CYS A 123 -10.53 0.35 -15.50
CA CYS A 123 -10.02 1.13 -14.38
C CYS A 123 -8.59 1.63 -14.63
N GLU A 124 -8.19 2.64 -13.87
CA GLU A 124 -6.85 3.23 -13.99
C GLU A 124 -5.72 2.26 -13.64
N ILE A 125 -5.93 1.29 -12.76
CA ILE A 125 -4.92 0.26 -12.48
C ILE A 125 -4.63 -0.54 -13.76
N GLY A 126 -5.68 -1.07 -14.43
CA GLY A 126 -5.50 -1.81 -15.67
C GLY A 126 -4.92 -0.97 -16.82
N LYS A 127 -5.16 0.36 -16.83
CA LYS A 127 -4.60 1.28 -17.83
C LYS A 127 -3.17 1.70 -17.53
N SER A 128 -2.78 1.79 -16.25
CA SER A 128 -1.45 2.24 -15.85
C SER A 128 -0.41 1.14 -15.75
N VAL A 129 -0.82 -0.09 -15.40
CA VAL A 129 0.08 -1.25 -15.27
C VAL A 129 0.96 -1.52 -16.50
N PRO A 130 0.49 -1.37 -17.74
CA PRO A 130 1.34 -1.53 -18.91
C PRO A 130 2.50 -0.53 -19.02
N ASN A 131 2.37 0.67 -18.43
CA ASN A 131 3.36 1.73 -18.60
C ASN A 131 4.77 1.36 -18.13
N PRO A 132 4.99 0.83 -16.91
CA PRO A 132 6.33 0.43 -16.49
C PRO A 132 6.95 -0.67 -17.36
N ILE A 133 6.14 -1.60 -17.86
CA ILE A 133 6.61 -2.66 -18.77
C ILE A 133 7.05 -2.07 -20.11
N LEU A 134 6.22 -1.18 -20.66
CA LEU A 134 6.58 -0.46 -21.91
C LEU A 134 7.82 0.42 -21.71
N THR A 135 8.00 1.01 -20.52
CA THR A 135 9.21 1.76 -20.17
C THR A 135 10.44 0.87 -20.22
N LEU A 136 10.40 -0.31 -19.60
CA LEU A 136 11.52 -1.25 -19.62
C LEU A 136 11.80 -1.72 -21.05
N LEU A 137 10.78 -2.04 -21.83
CA LEU A 137 10.93 -2.42 -23.23
C LEU A 137 11.50 -1.28 -24.10
N SER A 138 11.24 0.00 -23.77
CA SER A 138 11.74 1.14 -24.53
C SER A 138 13.20 1.50 -24.22
N HIS A 139 13.62 1.33 -22.97
CA HIS A 139 14.92 1.79 -22.48
C HIS A 139 15.95 0.68 -22.24
N PHE A 140 15.51 -0.59 -22.24
CA PHE A 140 16.31 -1.78 -21.96
C PHE A 140 16.00 -2.93 -22.95
N GLU A 141 15.47 -2.64 -24.13
CA GLU A 141 15.09 -3.66 -25.13
C GLU A 141 16.24 -4.61 -25.45
N ASP A 142 17.47 -4.10 -25.48
CA ASP A 142 18.66 -4.91 -25.75
C ASP A 142 18.86 -6.05 -24.77
N GLU A 143 18.49 -5.87 -23.48
CA GLU A 143 18.59 -6.92 -22.47
C GLU A 143 17.59 -8.05 -22.73
N PHE A 144 16.35 -7.71 -23.12
CA PHE A 144 15.34 -8.71 -23.53
C PHE A 144 15.77 -9.45 -24.79
N VAL A 145 16.24 -8.71 -25.80
CA VAL A 145 16.69 -9.26 -27.08
C VAL A 145 17.92 -10.17 -26.89
N SER A 146 18.85 -9.80 -26.02
CA SER A 146 20.04 -10.60 -25.71
C SER A 146 19.66 -11.96 -25.13
N LEU A 147 18.78 -12.00 -24.11
CA LEU A 147 18.29 -13.25 -23.53
C LEU A 147 17.59 -14.14 -24.57
N ILE A 148 16.78 -13.53 -25.45
CA ILE A 148 16.08 -14.25 -26.51
C ILE A 148 17.09 -14.85 -27.50
N LYS A 149 18.12 -14.10 -27.91
CA LYS A 149 19.14 -14.59 -28.85
C LYS A 149 20.02 -15.68 -28.24
N GLU A 150 20.40 -15.51 -26.97
CA GLU A 150 21.28 -16.45 -26.29
C GLU A 150 20.54 -17.71 -25.81
N GLN A 151 19.21 -17.70 -25.80
CA GLN A 151 18.37 -18.79 -25.26
C GLN A 151 18.78 -19.19 -23.84
N LYS A 152 19.05 -18.18 -23.00
CA LYS A 152 19.44 -18.37 -21.60
C LYS A 152 18.41 -17.78 -20.66
N ALA A 153 18.31 -18.38 -19.49
CA ALA A 153 17.51 -17.79 -18.42
C ALA A 153 18.13 -16.46 -17.94
N SER A 154 17.29 -15.54 -17.55
CA SER A 154 17.75 -14.26 -17.00
C SER A 154 18.54 -14.49 -15.71
N PRO A 155 19.55 -13.63 -15.40
CA PRO A 155 20.49 -13.87 -14.31
C PRO A 155 19.86 -14.14 -12.95
N ASP A 156 18.75 -13.45 -12.66
CA ASP A 156 18.05 -13.55 -11.39
C ASP A 156 16.79 -14.42 -11.43
N PHE A 157 16.53 -15.13 -12.53
CA PHE A 157 15.30 -15.90 -12.74
C PHE A 157 14.98 -16.85 -11.58
N TYR A 158 15.97 -17.57 -11.07
CA TYR A 158 15.82 -18.55 -10.00
C TYR A 158 15.99 -17.98 -8.59
N LYS A 159 16.26 -16.67 -8.45
CA LYS A 159 16.38 -16.03 -7.14
C LYS A 159 14.98 -15.73 -6.58
N GLU A 160 14.75 -16.10 -5.34
CA GLU A 160 13.50 -15.77 -4.60
C GLU A 160 13.55 -14.35 -4.03
N ASP A 161 14.71 -13.95 -3.50
CA ASP A 161 14.96 -12.57 -3.02
C ASP A 161 15.90 -11.84 -3.98
N THR A 162 15.33 -10.95 -4.76
CA THR A 162 16.06 -10.13 -5.73
C THR A 162 16.37 -8.73 -5.21
N SER A 163 15.84 -8.35 -4.08
CA SER A 163 15.79 -6.97 -3.59
C SER A 163 15.06 -6.02 -4.55
N TYR A 164 14.11 -6.55 -5.33
CA TYR A 164 13.22 -5.76 -6.19
C TYR A 164 11.86 -5.63 -5.52
N ILE A 165 11.29 -4.43 -5.59
CA ILE A 165 9.94 -4.16 -5.08
C ILE A 165 9.01 -3.89 -6.26
N ALA A 166 8.04 -4.79 -6.44
CA ALA A 166 6.96 -4.64 -7.40
C ALA A 166 5.65 -4.35 -6.66
N LYS A 167 4.99 -3.24 -6.99
CA LYS A 167 3.76 -2.85 -6.29
C LYS A 167 2.66 -2.45 -7.26
N ILE A 168 1.53 -3.11 -7.14
CA ILE A 168 0.30 -2.72 -7.85
C ILE A 168 -0.49 -1.78 -6.94
N THR A 169 -0.64 -0.55 -7.40
CA THR A 169 -1.31 0.50 -6.64
C THR A 169 -1.96 1.52 -7.59
N ALA A 170 -2.75 2.42 -7.04
CA ALA A 170 -3.35 3.56 -7.75
C ALA A 170 -2.85 4.87 -7.12
N PRO A 171 -2.86 6.01 -7.86
CA PRO A 171 -2.40 7.29 -7.30
C PRO A 171 -3.07 7.67 -5.99
N CYS A 172 -4.37 7.37 -5.85
CA CYS A 172 -5.10 7.62 -4.61
C CYS A 172 -4.63 6.73 -3.44
N MET A 173 -4.20 5.50 -3.71
CA MET A 173 -3.63 4.61 -2.69
C MET A 173 -2.26 5.09 -2.24
N ASP A 174 -1.41 5.52 -3.18
CA ASP A 174 -0.08 6.06 -2.86
C ASP A 174 -0.14 7.38 -2.09
N ALA A 175 -1.12 8.24 -2.42
CA ALA A 175 -1.36 9.47 -1.69
C ALA A 175 -1.94 9.24 -0.28
N CYS A 176 -2.49 8.07 -0.01
CA CYS A 176 -3.03 7.73 1.31
C CYS A 176 -1.89 7.33 2.26
N PRO A 177 -1.68 8.02 3.40
CA PRO A 177 -0.62 7.64 4.35
C PRO A 177 -0.75 6.21 4.91
N SER A 178 -1.99 5.70 4.96
CA SER A 178 -2.26 4.32 5.40
C SER A 178 -2.33 3.32 4.24
N HIS A 179 -2.09 3.74 3.00
CA HIS A 179 -2.14 2.90 1.79
C HIS A 179 -3.37 2.01 1.69
N VAL A 180 -4.54 2.56 2.07
CA VAL A 180 -5.81 1.83 1.99
C VAL A 180 -6.13 1.48 0.55
N ASP A 181 -6.63 0.27 0.31
CA ASP A 181 -7.11 -0.13 -1.02
C ASP A 181 -8.43 0.62 -1.35
N ILE A 182 -8.24 1.85 -1.85
CA ILE A 182 -9.32 2.77 -2.17
C ILE A 182 -10.22 2.24 -3.30
N PRO A 183 -9.68 1.72 -4.42
CA PRO A 183 -10.51 1.12 -5.46
C PRO A 183 -11.39 -0.02 -4.94
N ALA A 184 -10.86 -0.88 -4.08
CA ALA A 184 -11.59 -2.03 -3.56
C ALA A 184 -12.76 -1.61 -2.66
N TYR A 185 -12.56 -0.66 -1.72
CA TYR A 185 -13.68 -0.25 -0.88
C TYR A 185 -14.74 0.58 -1.61
N ILE A 186 -14.36 1.41 -2.59
CA ILE A 186 -15.32 2.14 -3.44
C ILE A 186 -16.18 1.15 -4.24
N GLU A 187 -15.56 0.10 -4.75
CA GLU A 187 -16.26 -0.95 -5.45
C GLU A 187 -17.24 -1.69 -4.54
N GLY A 188 -16.82 -2.01 -3.32
CA GLY A 188 -17.70 -2.56 -2.30
C GLY A 188 -18.93 -1.70 -2.06
N VAL A 189 -18.75 -0.38 -1.95
CA VAL A 189 -19.86 0.57 -1.81
C VAL A 189 -20.75 0.60 -3.06
N ARG A 190 -20.14 0.67 -4.26
CA ARG A 190 -20.90 0.68 -5.54
C ARG A 190 -21.81 -0.53 -5.68
N ASP A 191 -21.32 -1.69 -5.28
CA ASP A 191 -22.00 -2.97 -5.43
C ASP A 191 -22.85 -3.34 -4.21
N LEU A 192 -22.97 -2.42 -3.23
CA LEU A 192 -23.63 -2.63 -1.93
C LEU A 192 -23.09 -3.80 -1.12
N ARG A 193 -21.83 -4.19 -1.38
CA ARG A 193 -21.07 -5.19 -0.60
C ARG A 193 -20.28 -4.49 0.49
N LEU A 194 -21.00 -3.93 1.49
CA LEU A 194 -20.42 -3.02 2.47
C LEU A 194 -19.44 -3.71 3.44
N ASP A 195 -19.57 -5.01 3.66
CA ASP A 195 -18.58 -5.79 4.41
C ASP A 195 -17.25 -5.89 3.66
N ASP A 196 -17.27 -6.00 2.32
CA ASP A 196 -16.04 -5.98 1.52
C ASP A 196 -15.39 -4.58 1.53
N SER A 197 -16.21 -3.53 1.54
CA SER A 197 -15.71 -2.15 1.72
C SER A 197 -15.00 -1.97 3.07
N LEU A 198 -15.59 -2.47 4.16
CA LEU A 198 -14.95 -2.46 5.48
C LEU A 198 -13.69 -3.31 5.54
N ARG A 199 -13.71 -4.49 4.90
CA ARG A 199 -12.53 -5.36 4.80
C ARG A 199 -11.36 -4.61 4.17
N ALA A 200 -11.56 -4.00 2.99
CA ALA A 200 -10.53 -3.24 2.29
C ALA A 200 -10.02 -2.05 3.14
N THR A 201 -10.91 -1.38 3.85
CA THR A 201 -10.55 -0.24 4.71
C THR A 201 -9.74 -0.69 5.93
N ARG A 202 -10.20 -1.70 6.66
CA ARG A 202 -9.62 -2.11 7.95
C ARG A 202 -8.37 -2.97 7.84
N GLN A 203 -7.95 -3.37 6.65
CA GLN A 203 -6.65 -4.01 6.48
C GLN A 203 -5.49 -3.11 6.95
N THR A 204 -5.58 -1.81 6.70
CA THR A 204 -4.53 -0.85 7.04
C THR A 204 -5.02 0.36 7.84
N MET A 205 -6.34 0.49 8.09
CA MET A 205 -6.93 1.63 8.80
C MET A 205 -8.17 1.19 9.61
N PRO A 206 -8.02 0.87 10.90
CA PRO A 206 -9.10 0.33 11.72
C PRO A 206 -10.16 1.38 12.09
N LEU A 207 -9.77 2.65 12.25
CA LEU A 207 -10.63 3.74 12.73
C LEU A 207 -11.48 4.32 11.60
N ALA A 208 -12.37 3.51 11.02
CA ALA A 208 -13.11 3.83 9.81
C ALA A 208 -14.12 4.97 10.01
N HIS A 209 -14.77 5.07 11.18
CA HIS A 209 -15.68 6.17 11.51
C HIS A 209 -14.96 7.51 11.62
N THR A 210 -13.83 7.52 12.34
CA THR A 210 -12.99 8.71 12.50
C THR A 210 -12.42 9.17 11.17
N CYS A 211 -11.74 8.29 10.45
CA CYS A 211 -11.13 8.62 9.17
C CYS A 211 -12.15 8.90 8.06
N GLY A 212 -13.38 8.42 8.16
CA GLY A 212 -14.47 8.77 7.25
C GLY A 212 -15.00 10.20 7.43
N ARG A 213 -14.57 10.92 8.50
CA ARG A 213 -15.10 12.25 8.84
C ARG A 213 -14.03 13.34 8.98
N VAL A 214 -12.84 12.98 9.49
CA VAL A 214 -11.81 13.99 9.80
C VAL A 214 -10.53 13.85 8.99
N CYS A 215 -10.45 12.87 8.10
CA CYS A 215 -9.30 12.69 7.21
C CYS A 215 -9.10 13.92 6.30
N PRO A 216 -7.86 14.41 6.10
CA PRO A 216 -7.57 15.47 5.12
C PRO A 216 -7.67 15.01 3.66
N HIS A 217 -7.97 13.76 3.39
CA HIS A 217 -8.24 13.10 2.11
C HIS A 217 -7.29 13.46 0.95
N PRO A 218 -5.95 13.34 1.12
CA PRO A 218 -4.99 13.64 0.04
C PRO A 218 -5.20 12.75 -1.20
N CYS A 219 -5.87 11.63 -1.05
CA CYS A 219 -6.25 10.73 -2.13
C CYS A 219 -7.19 11.38 -3.16
N GLU A 220 -8.04 12.32 -2.75
CA GLU A 220 -8.93 13.06 -3.66
C GLU A 220 -8.13 14.03 -4.53
N ASN A 221 -7.08 14.66 -4.00
CA ASN A 221 -6.17 15.50 -4.77
C ASN A 221 -5.38 14.70 -5.83
N ALA A 222 -5.09 13.44 -5.55
CA ALA A 222 -4.40 12.52 -6.46
C ALA A 222 -5.37 11.72 -7.35
N CYS A 223 -6.66 12.00 -7.29
CA CYS A 223 -7.67 11.24 -8.01
C CYS A 223 -7.55 11.47 -9.52
N ARG A 224 -7.36 10.40 -10.32
CA ARG A 224 -7.29 10.47 -11.78
C ARG A 224 -8.59 10.93 -12.44
N ARG A 225 -9.72 10.86 -11.70
CA ARG A 225 -11.00 11.35 -12.20
C ARG A 225 -10.96 12.86 -12.49
N THR A 226 -10.13 13.63 -11.77
CA THR A 226 -9.90 15.07 -12.02
C THR A 226 -9.45 15.38 -13.45
N ASN A 227 -8.90 14.41 -14.18
CA ASN A 227 -8.55 14.58 -15.59
C ASN A 227 -9.78 14.63 -16.52
N LEU A 228 -10.95 14.25 -16.02
CA LEU A 228 -12.21 14.22 -16.76
C LEU A 228 -13.20 15.28 -16.27
N ASP A 229 -13.40 15.34 -14.94
CA ASP A 229 -14.36 16.24 -14.28
C ASP A 229 -13.91 16.53 -12.83
N GLU A 230 -14.56 15.94 -11.82
CA GLU A 230 -14.27 16.13 -10.41
C GLU A 230 -13.67 14.87 -9.76
N PRO A 231 -12.90 15.00 -8.67
CA PRO A 231 -12.43 13.83 -7.95
C PRO A 231 -13.64 13.04 -7.38
N ILE A 232 -13.44 11.73 -7.24
CA ILE A 232 -14.39 10.89 -6.50
C ILE A 232 -14.38 11.35 -5.05
N SER A 233 -15.56 11.47 -4.41
CA SER A 233 -15.70 11.76 -2.97
C SER A 233 -15.25 10.55 -2.13
N ILE A 234 -13.95 10.29 -2.13
CA ILE A 234 -13.31 9.08 -1.61
C ILE A 234 -13.54 8.95 -0.10
N MET A 235 -13.41 10.07 0.62
CA MET A 235 -13.62 10.08 2.07
C MET A 235 -15.07 9.76 2.45
N GLU A 236 -16.04 10.36 1.76
CA GLU A 236 -17.45 10.12 2.04
C GLU A 236 -17.87 8.68 1.72
N LEU A 237 -17.36 8.09 0.64
CA LEU A 237 -17.64 6.69 0.30
C LEU A 237 -17.06 5.72 1.36
N LYS A 238 -15.91 6.03 1.95
CA LYS A 238 -15.36 5.25 3.07
C LYS A 238 -16.27 5.28 4.30
N ARG A 239 -16.87 6.44 4.58
CA ARG A 239 -17.80 6.63 5.69
C ARG A 239 -19.02 5.71 5.58
N ILE A 240 -19.52 5.44 4.37
CA ILE A 240 -20.72 4.62 4.15
C ILE A 240 -20.55 3.23 4.77
N GLY A 241 -19.43 2.56 4.55
CA GLY A 241 -19.15 1.24 5.14
C GLY A 241 -19.17 1.26 6.66
N ALA A 242 -18.55 2.27 7.27
CA ALA A 242 -18.50 2.43 8.73
C ALA A 242 -19.89 2.70 9.31
N ASP A 243 -20.66 3.62 8.71
CA ASP A 243 -22.00 3.94 9.19
C ASP A 243 -22.95 2.74 9.04
N PHE A 244 -22.85 1.98 7.96
CA PHE A 244 -23.60 0.74 7.78
C PHE A 244 -23.35 -0.28 8.89
N GLU A 245 -22.10 -0.50 9.29
CA GLU A 245 -21.79 -1.41 10.40
C GLU A 245 -22.40 -0.94 11.72
N SER A 246 -22.31 0.35 12.02
CA SER A 246 -22.84 0.88 13.28
C SER A 246 -24.37 0.85 13.36
N ASP A 247 -25.03 0.74 12.22
CA ASP A 247 -26.49 0.66 12.14
C ASP A 247 -27.01 -0.79 12.15
N ARG A 248 -26.08 -1.78 12.12
CA ARG A 248 -26.38 -3.22 12.30
C ARG A 248 -26.08 -3.66 13.72
N ASP A 249 -26.94 -4.45 14.30
CA ASP A 249 -26.71 -5.12 15.59
C ASP A 249 -26.08 -6.52 15.37
N MET A 250 -24.97 -6.58 14.62
CA MET A 250 -24.33 -7.84 14.23
C MET A 250 -22.88 -7.97 14.74
N GLY A 251 -22.46 -7.09 15.66
CA GLY A 251 -21.07 -7.05 16.16
C GLY A 251 -20.09 -6.40 15.18
N TRP A 252 -18.80 -6.42 15.55
CA TRP A 252 -17.74 -5.77 14.78
C TRP A 252 -17.21 -6.65 13.67
N PHE A 253 -17.03 -6.06 12.50
CA PHE A 253 -16.38 -6.72 11.38
C PHE A 253 -14.85 -6.59 11.47
N HIS A 254 -14.17 -7.72 11.58
CA HIS A 254 -12.71 -7.80 11.54
C HIS A 254 -12.27 -8.36 10.18
N PRO A 255 -11.34 -7.69 9.47
CA PRO A 255 -10.86 -8.16 8.15
C PRO A 255 -10.05 -9.46 8.26
N VAL A 256 -9.44 -9.68 9.42
CA VAL A 256 -8.66 -10.87 9.76
C VAL A 256 -9.17 -11.42 11.08
N THR A 257 -9.28 -12.73 11.18
CA THR A 257 -9.59 -13.38 12.46
C THR A 257 -8.45 -13.12 13.44
N PRO A 258 -8.72 -12.54 14.63
CA PRO A 258 -7.68 -12.33 15.64
C PRO A 258 -6.99 -13.64 15.99
N LYS A 259 -5.66 -13.60 16.05
CA LYS A 259 -4.84 -14.75 16.45
C LYS A 259 -5.03 -15.04 17.95
N PRO A 260 -4.81 -16.27 18.38
CA PRO A 260 -4.79 -16.59 19.81
C PRO A 260 -3.75 -15.72 20.52
N MET A 261 -4.10 -15.24 21.73
CA MET A 261 -3.20 -14.41 22.51
C MET A 261 -1.95 -15.21 22.92
N THR A 262 -0.80 -14.57 22.73
CA THR A 262 0.50 -15.09 23.14
C THR A 262 0.89 -14.60 24.54
N ASP A 263 2.06 -14.99 25.02
CA ASP A 263 2.67 -14.46 26.25
C ASP A 263 3.34 -13.08 26.05
N LYS A 264 3.40 -12.60 24.81
CA LYS A 264 3.98 -11.29 24.47
C LYS A 264 3.10 -10.15 24.97
N LYS A 265 3.76 -9.11 25.49
CA LYS A 265 3.09 -7.97 26.11
C LYS A 265 3.70 -6.64 25.66
N VAL A 266 2.89 -5.72 25.19
CA VAL A 266 3.32 -4.39 24.73
C VAL A 266 2.59 -3.30 25.50
N ALA A 267 3.33 -2.28 25.97
CA ALA A 267 2.77 -1.06 26.51
C ALA A 267 2.62 -0.01 25.39
N VAL A 268 1.46 0.63 25.30
CA VAL A 268 1.23 1.78 24.40
C VAL A 268 0.94 3.01 25.24
N ILE A 269 1.69 4.08 25.02
CA ILE A 269 1.57 5.34 25.77
C ILE A 269 0.84 6.35 24.91
N GLY A 270 -0.38 6.68 25.31
CA GLY A 270 -1.32 7.53 24.62
C GLY A 270 -2.39 6.74 23.86
N ALA A 271 -3.66 7.09 24.10
CA ALA A 271 -4.83 6.48 23.45
C ALA A 271 -5.44 7.38 22.38
N GLY A 272 -4.63 8.18 21.69
CA GLY A 272 -4.99 8.89 20.46
C GLY A 272 -5.09 7.94 19.27
N PRO A 273 -5.40 8.44 18.03
CA PRO A 273 -5.57 7.59 16.86
C PRO A 273 -4.38 6.66 16.58
N ALA A 274 -3.15 7.10 16.81
CA ALA A 274 -1.94 6.29 16.64
C ALA A 274 -1.90 5.11 17.61
N GLY A 275 -2.10 5.39 18.92
CA GLY A 275 -2.10 4.35 19.96
C GLY A 275 -3.26 3.37 19.81
N LEU A 276 -4.45 3.85 19.50
CA LEU A 276 -5.62 3.00 19.21
C LEU A 276 -5.38 2.07 18.03
N THR A 277 -4.76 2.58 16.96
CA THR A 277 -4.41 1.79 15.77
C THR A 277 -3.37 0.73 16.10
N ALA A 278 -2.31 1.10 16.85
CA ALA A 278 -1.28 0.16 17.30
C ALA A 278 -1.88 -0.95 18.16
N ALA A 279 -2.71 -0.59 19.14
CA ALA A 279 -3.38 -1.54 20.02
C ALA A 279 -4.27 -2.52 19.25
N TYR A 280 -5.03 -2.02 18.26
CA TYR A 280 -5.87 -2.87 17.42
C TYR A 280 -5.05 -3.95 16.69
N TYR A 281 -4.00 -3.57 15.97
CA TYR A 281 -3.21 -4.53 15.20
C TYR A 281 -2.38 -5.47 16.08
N LEU A 282 -1.85 -4.98 17.19
CA LEU A 282 -1.15 -5.83 18.16
C LEU A 282 -2.08 -6.93 18.68
N CYS A 283 -3.29 -6.57 19.11
CA CYS A 283 -4.26 -7.54 19.61
C CYS A 283 -4.75 -8.50 18.52
N VAL A 284 -4.95 -8.02 17.30
CA VAL A 284 -5.29 -8.90 16.15
C VAL A 284 -4.18 -9.91 15.89
N GLU A 285 -2.91 -9.53 16.05
CA GLU A 285 -1.75 -10.42 15.95
C GLU A 285 -1.53 -11.32 17.19
N GLY A 286 -2.37 -11.22 18.20
CA GLY A 286 -2.31 -12.06 19.42
C GLY A 286 -1.31 -11.53 20.46
N VAL A 287 -0.99 -10.25 20.45
CA VAL A 287 -0.11 -9.62 21.42
C VAL A 287 -0.96 -8.92 22.49
N ASN A 288 -0.69 -9.19 23.77
CA ASN A 288 -1.35 -8.49 24.88
C ASN A 288 -0.94 -7.01 24.87
N CYS A 289 -1.91 -6.10 24.91
CA CYS A 289 -1.65 -4.67 24.80
C CYS A 289 -2.30 -3.90 25.95
N ASP A 290 -1.48 -3.22 26.76
CA ASP A 290 -1.92 -2.26 27.75
C ASP A 290 -1.71 -0.84 27.23
N VAL A 291 -2.79 -0.07 27.11
CA VAL A 291 -2.78 1.31 26.61
C VAL A 291 -2.95 2.27 27.79
N TYR A 292 -1.95 3.10 28.03
CA TYR A 292 -1.92 4.09 29.11
C TYR A 292 -2.34 5.46 28.56
N GLU A 293 -3.32 6.09 29.17
CA GLU A 293 -3.86 7.39 28.75
C GLU A 293 -3.91 8.35 29.95
N GLU A 294 -3.36 9.55 29.75
CA GLU A 294 -3.35 10.62 30.76
C GLU A 294 -4.77 11.14 31.05
N LEU A 295 -5.60 11.27 30.04
CA LEU A 295 -6.95 11.78 30.15
C LEU A 295 -7.95 10.72 30.66
N PRO A 296 -9.11 11.13 31.19
CA PRO A 296 -10.19 10.22 31.56
C PRO A 296 -10.93 9.63 30.35
N VAL A 297 -10.65 10.14 29.13
CA VAL A 297 -11.30 9.76 27.87
C VAL A 297 -10.25 9.26 26.87
N LEU A 298 -10.65 8.29 26.05
CA LEU A 298 -9.81 7.76 24.98
C LEU A 298 -10.00 8.58 23.71
N GLY A 299 -8.96 8.66 22.84
CA GLY A 299 -9.03 9.21 21.49
C GLY A 299 -8.20 10.45 21.23
N GLY A 300 -7.52 10.98 22.23
CA GLY A 300 -6.65 12.14 22.06
C GLY A 300 -7.36 13.31 21.40
N GLU A 301 -6.73 13.96 20.42
CA GLU A 301 -7.27 15.13 19.70
C GLU A 301 -8.65 14.88 19.06
N VAL A 302 -8.99 13.67 18.70
CA VAL A 302 -10.33 13.36 18.14
C VAL A 302 -11.41 13.53 19.19
N ALA A 303 -11.09 13.22 20.45
CA ALA A 303 -12.03 13.32 21.58
C ALA A 303 -12.14 14.75 22.15
N VAL A 304 -11.02 15.49 22.19
CA VAL A 304 -10.96 16.78 22.91
C VAL A 304 -10.80 17.98 21.97
N GLY A 305 -10.27 17.81 20.77
CA GLY A 305 -9.97 18.90 19.84
C GLY A 305 -10.93 19.01 18.67
N VAL A 306 -11.51 17.90 18.19
CA VAL A 306 -12.40 17.93 17.02
C VAL A 306 -13.84 18.24 17.47
N PRO A 307 -14.49 19.30 16.92
CA PRO A 307 -15.86 19.64 17.27
C PRO A 307 -16.86 18.49 16.97
N GLU A 308 -17.87 18.32 17.84
CA GLU A 308 -18.85 17.24 17.73
C GLU A 308 -19.67 17.27 16.43
N TYR A 309 -19.94 18.47 15.87
CA TYR A 309 -20.66 18.58 14.60
C TYR A 309 -19.86 17.96 13.43
N ARG A 310 -18.52 17.87 13.54
CA ARG A 310 -17.66 17.23 12.55
C ARG A 310 -17.43 15.74 12.86
N MET A 311 -17.23 15.42 14.13
CA MET A 311 -17.03 14.04 14.60
C MET A 311 -17.97 13.77 15.79
N PRO A 312 -19.17 13.24 15.53
CA PRO A 312 -20.10 12.89 16.60
C PRO A 312 -19.51 11.89 17.57
N ILE A 313 -19.60 12.17 18.88
CA ILE A 313 -19.06 11.32 19.96
C ILE A 313 -19.55 9.88 19.84
N GLY A 314 -20.82 9.67 19.49
CA GLY A 314 -21.38 8.33 19.31
C GLY A 314 -20.70 7.52 18.19
N LYS A 315 -20.27 8.17 17.13
CA LYS A 315 -19.58 7.50 16.00
C LYS A 315 -18.12 7.22 16.32
N TYR A 316 -17.44 8.16 16.95
CA TYR A 316 -16.08 7.99 17.41
C TYR A 316 -15.95 6.86 18.47
N ASN A 317 -16.89 6.78 19.39
CA ASN A 317 -16.90 5.71 20.38
C ASN A 317 -17.02 4.32 19.75
N LYS A 318 -17.60 4.20 18.53
CA LYS A 318 -17.64 2.95 17.79
C LYS A 318 -16.25 2.45 17.39
N ASP A 319 -15.35 3.35 16.98
CA ASP A 319 -13.96 2.97 16.71
C ASP A 319 -13.24 2.50 17.97
N ILE A 320 -13.51 3.13 19.14
CA ILE A 320 -12.96 2.68 20.43
C ILE A 320 -13.49 1.31 20.83
N GLU A 321 -14.81 1.10 20.70
CA GLU A 321 -15.43 -0.20 20.99
C GLU A 321 -14.85 -1.31 20.10
N LEU A 322 -14.57 -1.02 18.83
CA LEU A 322 -13.88 -1.95 17.94
C LEU A 322 -12.50 -2.34 18.48
N VAL A 323 -11.70 -1.36 18.94
CA VAL A 323 -10.37 -1.64 19.50
C VAL A 323 -10.47 -2.44 20.81
N LYS A 324 -11.46 -2.15 21.64
CA LYS A 324 -11.74 -2.94 22.86
C LYS A 324 -12.14 -4.37 22.53
N SER A 325 -12.89 -4.59 21.45
CA SER A 325 -13.40 -5.91 21.07
C SER A 325 -12.32 -6.92 20.72
N VAL A 326 -11.13 -6.47 20.33
CA VAL A 326 -9.96 -7.34 20.07
C VAL A 326 -9.11 -7.61 21.31
N GLY A 327 -9.48 -7.09 22.47
CA GLY A 327 -8.84 -7.41 23.75
C GLY A 327 -7.83 -6.38 24.27
N ALA A 328 -7.75 -5.19 23.68
CA ALA A 328 -6.90 -4.11 24.18
C ALA A 328 -7.37 -3.65 25.57
N ASN A 329 -6.44 -3.55 26.52
CA ASN A 329 -6.69 -3.09 27.88
C ASN A 329 -6.35 -1.60 28.02
N PHE A 330 -7.26 -0.80 28.57
CA PHE A 330 -7.09 0.66 28.67
C PHE A 330 -6.99 1.11 30.14
N ILE A 331 -5.93 1.85 30.45
CA ILE A 331 -5.59 2.38 31.75
C ILE A 331 -5.60 3.91 31.66
N VAL A 332 -6.75 4.50 31.89
CA VAL A 332 -6.98 5.96 31.82
C VAL A 332 -6.54 6.68 33.09
N ASN A 333 -6.54 8.03 33.06
CA ASN A 333 -6.08 8.88 34.19
C ASN A 333 -4.63 8.55 34.63
N THR A 334 -3.80 8.09 33.73
CA THR A 334 -2.45 7.63 34.02
C THR A 334 -1.43 8.33 33.17
N LYS A 335 -0.79 9.36 33.74
CA LYS A 335 0.32 10.05 33.08
C LYS A 335 1.60 9.25 33.28
N VAL A 336 2.12 8.70 32.17
CA VAL A 336 3.38 7.94 32.20
C VAL A 336 4.55 8.90 32.45
N ASN A 337 5.37 8.60 33.44
CA ASN A 337 6.58 9.34 33.80
C ASN A 337 7.85 8.50 33.58
N ALA A 338 9.02 9.07 33.86
CA ALA A 338 10.31 8.41 33.61
C ALA A 338 10.52 7.14 34.47
N ASP A 339 9.93 7.07 35.66
CA ASP A 339 10.05 5.88 36.52
C ASP A 339 9.20 4.74 35.97
N MET A 340 7.97 5.03 35.58
CA MET A 340 7.10 4.07 34.88
C MET A 340 7.71 3.57 33.57
N MET A 341 8.42 4.43 32.81
CA MET A 341 9.11 4.00 31.60
C MET A 341 10.17 2.93 31.90
N ARG A 342 10.95 3.08 33.00
CA ARG A 342 11.92 2.06 33.41
C ARG A 342 11.25 0.75 33.84
N GLU A 343 10.09 0.87 34.48
CA GLU A 343 9.29 -0.31 34.84
C GLU A 343 8.74 -1.00 33.58
N PHE A 344 8.34 -0.25 32.57
CA PHE A 344 7.85 -0.80 31.30
C PHE A 344 8.96 -1.52 30.53
N GLU A 345 10.17 -0.96 30.48
CA GLU A 345 11.34 -1.61 29.89
C GLU A 345 11.66 -2.96 30.53
N ALA A 346 11.37 -3.13 31.82
CA ALA A 346 11.59 -4.36 32.55
C ALA A 346 10.47 -5.40 32.42
N ASN A 347 9.21 -4.95 32.20
CA ASN A 347 8.02 -5.79 32.32
C ASN A 347 7.25 -6.02 31.01
N TYR A 348 7.60 -5.30 29.92
CA TYR A 348 7.01 -5.44 28.60
C TYR A 348 8.06 -5.85 27.59
N ASP A 349 7.65 -6.60 26.56
CA ASP A 349 8.53 -6.97 25.44
C ASP A 349 8.86 -5.76 24.55
N ALA A 350 7.95 -4.76 24.50
CA ALA A 350 8.16 -3.51 23.77
C ALA A 350 7.29 -2.39 24.33
N VAL A 351 7.69 -1.15 24.07
CA VAL A 351 6.93 0.06 24.39
C VAL A 351 6.73 0.90 23.16
N ILE A 352 5.48 1.32 22.89
CA ILE A 352 5.13 2.23 21.80
C ILE A 352 4.75 3.58 22.39
N VAL A 353 5.44 4.64 21.98
CA VAL A 353 5.16 6.01 22.40
C VAL A 353 4.29 6.70 21.35
N ALA A 354 3.05 7.05 21.71
CA ALA A 354 2.04 7.65 20.84
C ALA A 354 1.33 8.82 21.54
N THR A 355 2.11 9.69 22.22
CA THR A 355 1.63 10.77 23.10
C THR A 355 1.05 11.97 22.34
N GLY A 356 1.14 12.01 21.02
CA GLY A 356 0.67 13.11 20.18
C GLY A 356 1.69 14.26 20.09
N ALA A 357 1.21 15.39 19.58
CA ALA A 357 2.02 16.60 19.38
C ALA A 357 1.86 17.57 20.55
#